data_5c3348b52508b0c72ee1b3b9b9781d4e
#
_entry.id   5c3348b52508b0c72ee1b3b9b9781d4e
#
_cell.length_a   1.000
_cell.length_b   1.000
_cell.length_c   1.000
_cell.angle_alpha   90.00
_cell.angle_beta   90.00
_cell.angle_gamma   90.00
#
_symmetry.space_group_name_H-M   'P 1'
#
loop_
_entity.id
_entity.type
_entity.pdbx_description
1 polymer ?
#
loop_
_entity_poly.entity_id
_entity_poly.type
_entity_poly.pdbx_seq_one_letter_code
_entity_poly.pdbx_strand_id
1 'polypeptide(L)'
;MGDNCKIQNGAKIYEPAKLGDGVFIGPGVILTNDQYPRAVNSDLNLKLSTDWVQSGVNVGAGASVGAGSVCIAPVNIGNWALIGAGSVVTRDVLEFELVVGNPAKHAGWVGHEGLKLARISDQSFQCPKSKRIYSLIDGELKYGGAN
;
A
#
# COMPACT_ATOMS: atom_id res chain seq x y z
N MET A 1 11.49 -8.16 5.43
CA MET A 1 11.39 -7.82 3.99
C MET A 1 11.47 -9.12 3.23
N GLY A 2 10.53 -9.34 2.32
CA GLY A 2 10.50 -10.53 1.45
C GLY A 2 11.51 -10.48 0.31
N ASP A 3 11.47 -11.52 -0.53
CA ASP A 3 12.37 -11.66 -1.68
C ASP A 3 11.99 -10.77 -2.86
N ASN A 4 12.94 -10.48 -3.76
CA ASN A 4 12.74 -9.72 -5.00
C ASN A 4 12.14 -8.32 -4.83
N CYS A 5 12.25 -7.70 -3.66
CA CYS A 5 11.80 -6.32 -3.45
C CYS A 5 12.70 -5.32 -4.19
N LYS A 6 12.09 -4.25 -4.72
CA LYS A 6 12.81 -3.12 -5.30
C LYS A 6 12.53 -1.86 -4.48
N ILE A 7 13.54 -1.37 -3.79
CA ILE A 7 13.49 -0.14 -3.00
C ILE A 7 14.26 0.96 -3.73
N GLN A 8 13.58 2.05 -4.05
CA GLN A 8 14.18 3.15 -4.80
C GLN A 8 14.80 4.21 -3.89
N ASN A 9 15.58 5.11 -4.49
CA ASN A 9 16.37 6.11 -3.78
C ASN A 9 15.50 7.01 -2.88
N GLY A 10 15.99 7.27 -1.67
CA GLY A 10 15.34 8.17 -0.72
C GLY A 10 14.10 7.62 -0.03
N ALA A 11 13.73 6.35 -0.26
CA ALA A 11 12.66 5.72 0.49
C ALA A 11 13.02 5.60 1.97
N LYS A 12 12.07 5.92 2.85
CA LYS A 12 12.19 5.84 4.31
C LYS A 12 11.23 4.80 4.84
N ILE A 13 11.78 3.67 5.26
CA ILE A 13 11.02 2.52 5.74
C ILE A 13 11.36 2.35 7.22
N TYR A 14 10.44 2.80 8.09
CA TYR A 14 10.64 2.71 9.53
C TYR A 14 10.18 1.36 10.07
N GLU A 15 10.93 0.82 11.03
CA GLU A 15 10.52 -0.35 11.81
C GLU A 15 9.19 -0.05 12.53
N PRO A 16 8.24 -0.98 12.62
CA PRO A 16 8.29 -2.40 12.26
C PRO A 16 7.65 -2.75 10.89
N ALA A 17 7.83 -1.92 9.88
CA ALA A 17 7.25 -2.17 8.55
C ALA A 17 7.61 -3.56 8.02
N LYS A 18 6.64 -4.21 7.38
CA LYS A 18 6.79 -5.52 6.74
C LYS A 18 6.50 -5.41 5.25
N LEU A 19 7.40 -5.94 4.42
CA LEU A 19 7.23 -6.01 2.98
C LEU A 19 7.18 -7.48 2.56
N GLY A 20 6.14 -7.85 1.82
CA GLY A 20 6.03 -9.16 1.16
C GLY A 20 6.99 -9.30 -0.03
N ASP A 21 6.94 -10.44 -0.70
CA ASP A 21 7.78 -10.71 -1.87
C ASP A 21 7.39 -9.83 -3.06
N GLY A 22 8.38 -9.41 -3.86
CA GLY A 22 8.14 -8.65 -5.09
C GLY A 22 7.60 -7.24 -4.90
N VAL A 23 7.66 -6.68 -3.69
CA VAL A 23 7.19 -5.32 -3.41
C VAL A 23 8.04 -4.28 -4.11
N PHE A 24 7.40 -3.30 -4.73
CA PHE A 24 8.06 -2.11 -5.28
C PHE A 24 7.80 -0.89 -4.39
N ILE A 25 8.86 -0.25 -3.94
CA ILE A 25 8.82 1.01 -3.21
C ILE A 25 9.47 2.11 -4.07
N GLY A 26 8.66 3.06 -4.52
CA GLY A 26 9.09 4.19 -5.35
C GLY A 26 10.04 5.15 -4.64
N PRO A 27 10.73 6.02 -5.38
CA PRO A 27 11.65 6.99 -4.80
C PRO A 27 10.91 7.95 -3.86
N GLY A 28 11.55 8.23 -2.71
CA GLY A 28 11.03 9.18 -1.72
C GLY A 28 9.77 8.73 -0.98
N VAL A 29 9.35 7.46 -1.08
CA VAL A 29 8.25 6.91 -0.29
C VAL A 29 8.59 6.93 1.20
N ILE A 30 7.59 7.21 2.04
CA ILE A 30 7.71 7.16 3.50
C ILE A 30 6.67 6.20 4.06
N LEU A 31 7.13 5.12 4.72
CA LEU A 31 6.32 4.27 5.56
C LEU A 31 6.55 4.69 7.02
N THR A 32 5.56 5.32 7.63
CA THR A 32 5.71 5.86 9.00
C THR A 32 5.57 4.75 10.05
N ASN A 33 5.90 5.08 11.32
CA ASN A 33 5.79 4.12 12.43
C ASN A 33 5.23 4.74 13.73
N ASP A 34 4.80 5.98 13.69
CA ASP A 34 4.14 6.66 14.82
C ASP A 34 2.79 7.21 14.35
N GLN A 35 1.71 6.74 14.96
CA GLN A 35 0.35 7.19 14.66
C GLN A 35 0.05 8.56 15.28
N TYR A 36 0.65 8.86 16.43
CA TYR A 36 0.39 10.06 17.21
C TYR A 36 1.69 10.78 17.58
N PRO A 37 2.41 11.33 16.58
CA PRO A 37 3.74 11.89 16.79
C PRO A 37 3.67 13.15 17.68
N ARG A 38 4.45 13.12 18.74
CA ARG A 38 4.67 14.26 19.65
C ARG A 38 6.08 14.18 20.19
N ALA A 39 6.78 15.32 20.25
CA ALA A 39 8.10 15.41 20.86
C ALA A 39 8.03 15.37 22.40
N VAL A 40 6.93 15.83 22.95
CA VAL A 40 6.74 15.96 24.40
C VAL A 40 5.41 15.34 24.85
N ASN A 41 5.30 15.00 26.13
CA ASN A 41 4.05 14.61 26.78
C ASN A 41 3.21 15.85 27.15
N SER A 42 2.05 15.66 27.84
CA SER A 42 1.15 16.73 28.25
C SER A 42 1.80 17.78 29.20
N ASP A 43 2.83 17.38 29.92
CA ASP A 43 3.53 18.21 30.89
C ASP A 43 4.80 18.85 30.29
N LEU A 44 4.91 18.83 28.95
CA LEU A 44 6.04 19.37 28.18
C LEU A 44 7.39 18.67 28.45
N ASN A 45 7.38 17.49 29.05
CA ASN A 45 8.59 16.70 29.21
C ASN A 45 8.87 15.93 27.93
N LEU A 46 10.14 15.79 27.57
CA LEU A 46 10.57 15.04 26.39
C LEU A 46 10.08 13.59 26.49
N LYS A 47 9.43 13.12 25.44
CA LYS A 47 9.02 11.71 25.33
C LYS A 47 10.24 10.80 25.25
N LEU A 48 10.16 9.70 25.97
CA LEU A 48 11.12 8.60 25.92
C LEU A 48 10.58 7.46 25.02
N SER A 49 11.40 6.47 24.76
CA SER A 49 11.01 5.29 23.97
C SER A 49 9.84 4.50 24.55
N THR A 50 9.57 4.66 25.85
CA THR A 50 8.42 4.04 26.54
C THR A 50 7.12 4.82 26.41
N ASP A 51 7.15 6.03 25.85
CA ASP A 51 6.00 6.95 25.82
C ASP A 51 5.20 6.89 24.52
N TRP A 52 5.52 5.94 23.63
CA TRP A 52 4.79 5.75 22.39
C TRP A 52 4.68 4.27 22.01
N VAL A 53 3.66 3.94 21.24
CA VAL A 53 3.45 2.60 20.71
C VAL A 53 3.88 2.58 19.26
N GLN A 54 4.89 1.77 18.98
CA GLN A 54 5.37 1.57 17.62
C GLN A 54 4.31 0.83 16.80
N SER A 55 3.93 1.40 15.67
CA SER A 55 3.03 0.78 14.71
C SER A 55 3.66 0.81 13.32
N GLY A 56 3.31 -0.11 12.46
CA GLY A 56 3.97 -0.27 11.18
C GLY A 56 3.02 -0.33 9.99
N VAL A 57 3.62 -0.22 8.81
CA VAL A 57 2.95 -0.44 7.52
C VAL A 57 3.28 -1.84 7.04
N ASN A 58 2.25 -2.65 6.75
CA ASN A 58 2.41 -3.95 6.12
C ASN A 58 2.10 -3.82 4.62
N VAL A 59 3.01 -4.23 3.78
CA VAL A 59 2.86 -4.18 2.32
C VAL A 59 2.82 -5.60 1.79
N GLY A 60 1.70 -5.99 1.20
CA GLY A 60 1.46 -7.31 0.65
C GLY A 60 2.33 -7.63 -0.57
N ALA A 61 2.46 -8.92 -0.89
CA ALA A 61 3.27 -9.39 -2.00
C ALA A 61 2.84 -8.77 -3.34
N GLY A 62 3.80 -8.41 -4.18
CA GLY A 62 3.58 -7.81 -5.49
C GLY A 62 3.01 -6.38 -5.47
N ALA A 63 2.71 -5.82 -4.30
CA ALA A 63 2.19 -4.46 -4.22
C ALA A 63 3.24 -3.41 -4.60
N SER A 64 2.76 -2.26 -5.08
CA SER A 64 3.61 -1.16 -5.52
C SER A 64 3.19 0.14 -4.86
N VAL A 65 4.16 0.85 -4.32
CA VAL A 65 3.96 2.18 -3.73
C VAL A 65 4.64 3.23 -4.60
N GLY A 66 3.84 4.11 -5.22
CA GLY A 66 4.31 5.15 -6.13
C GLY A 66 5.20 6.19 -5.46
N ALA A 67 6.03 6.83 -6.28
CA ALA A 67 7.01 7.83 -5.83
C ALA A 67 6.41 8.93 -4.95
N GLY A 68 7.11 9.32 -3.89
CA GLY A 68 6.72 10.41 -3.00
C GLY A 68 5.46 10.17 -2.17
N SER A 69 4.93 8.93 -2.14
CA SER A 69 3.77 8.59 -1.32
C SER A 69 4.14 8.46 0.16
N VAL A 70 3.18 8.76 1.02
CA VAL A 70 3.30 8.58 2.48
C VAL A 70 2.24 7.59 2.94
N CYS A 71 2.64 6.51 3.59
CA CYS A 71 1.74 5.57 4.23
C CYS A 71 1.79 5.77 5.75
N ILE A 72 0.66 6.17 6.33
CA ILE A 72 0.57 6.51 7.76
C ILE A 72 0.19 5.26 8.54
N ALA A 73 1.13 4.79 9.37
CA ALA A 73 0.92 3.63 10.22
C ALA A 73 -0.17 3.86 11.30
N PRO A 74 -0.95 2.82 11.68
CA PRO A 74 -0.93 1.47 11.12
C PRO A 74 -1.77 1.37 9.84
N VAL A 75 -1.21 0.75 8.80
CA VAL A 75 -1.91 0.52 7.53
C VAL A 75 -1.47 -0.82 6.93
N ASN A 76 -2.42 -1.58 6.37
CA ASN A 76 -2.18 -2.77 5.58
C ASN A 76 -2.46 -2.49 4.11
N ILE A 77 -1.49 -2.73 3.26
CA ILE A 77 -1.61 -2.62 1.81
C ILE A 77 -1.70 -4.04 1.26
N GLY A 78 -2.82 -4.37 0.62
CA GLY A 78 -3.12 -5.71 0.11
C GLY A 78 -2.18 -6.14 -1.01
N ASN A 79 -2.15 -7.46 -1.27
CA ASN A 79 -1.33 -8.02 -2.35
C ASN A 79 -1.68 -7.36 -3.69
N TRP A 80 -0.68 -7.10 -4.51
CA TRP A 80 -0.84 -6.52 -5.85
C TRP A 80 -1.53 -5.15 -5.89
N ALA A 81 -1.78 -4.52 -4.74
CA ALA A 81 -2.32 -3.16 -4.70
C ALA A 81 -1.34 -2.15 -5.32
N LEU A 82 -1.88 -1.06 -5.83
CA LEU A 82 -1.10 0.03 -6.41
C LEU A 82 -1.45 1.35 -5.74
N ILE A 83 -0.48 1.95 -5.09
CA ILE A 83 -0.57 3.30 -4.55
C ILE A 83 -0.04 4.27 -5.62
N GLY A 84 -0.88 5.18 -6.10
CA GLY A 84 -0.46 6.21 -7.05
C GLY A 84 0.57 7.16 -6.45
N ALA A 85 1.48 7.68 -7.27
CA ALA A 85 2.53 8.59 -6.84
C ALA A 85 1.95 9.83 -6.11
N GLY A 86 2.64 10.31 -5.07
CA GLY A 86 2.23 11.46 -4.27
C GLY A 86 1.01 11.24 -3.38
N SER A 87 0.57 10.02 -3.19
CA SER A 87 -0.61 9.71 -2.37
C SER A 87 -0.30 9.68 -0.88
N VAL A 88 -1.30 10.03 -0.05
CA VAL A 88 -1.22 9.87 1.41
C VAL A 88 -2.22 8.79 1.85
N VAL A 89 -1.70 7.62 2.17
CA VAL A 89 -2.50 6.45 2.56
C VAL A 89 -2.77 6.50 4.06
N THR A 90 -4.06 6.59 4.43
CA THR A 90 -4.53 6.75 5.81
C THR A 90 -5.47 5.62 6.26
N ARG A 91 -5.72 4.63 5.40
CA ARG A 91 -6.56 3.46 5.65
C ARG A 91 -5.96 2.23 4.97
N ASP A 92 -6.42 1.07 5.36
CA ASP A 92 -6.08 -0.17 4.67
C ASP A 92 -6.50 -0.11 3.19
N VAL A 93 -5.70 -0.74 2.35
CA VAL A 93 -5.88 -0.84 0.90
C VAL A 93 -6.10 -2.29 0.54
N LEU A 94 -7.16 -2.56 -0.21
CA LEU A 94 -7.54 -3.92 -0.58
C LEU A 94 -6.57 -4.54 -1.60
N GLU A 95 -6.60 -5.85 -1.71
CA GLU A 95 -5.88 -6.59 -2.74
C GLU A 95 -6.29 -6.08 -4.14
N PHE A 96 -5.33 -5.86 -5.03
CA PHE A 96 -5.52 -5.28 -6.38
C PHE A 96 -6.15 -3.87 -6.41
N GLU A 97 -6.35 -3.22 -5.28
CA GLU A 97 -6.90 -1.86 -5.26
C GLU A 97 -5.91 -0.83 -5.78
N LEU A 98 -6.37 0.05 -6.66
CA LEU A 98 -5.68 1.29 -7.01
C LEU A 98 -6.22 2.43 -6.15
N VAL A 99 -5.34 3.05 -5.38
CA VAL A 99 -5.68 4.25 -4.60
C VAL A 99 -4.80 5.43 -5.01
N VAL A 100 -5.38 6.63 -5.04
CA VAL A 100 -4.66 7.87 -5.41
C VAL A 100 -5.14 9.05 -4.56
N GLY A 101 -4.28 10.04 -4.39
CA GLY A 101 -4.61 11.33 -3.82
C GLY A 101 -4.26 11.50 -2.34
N ASN A 102 -4.65 12.64 -1.78
CA ASN A 102 -4.44 13.01 -0.38
C ASN A 102 -5.77 13.52 0.25
N PRO A 103 -6.43 12.73 1.14
CA PRO A 103 -6.11 11.34 1.46
C PRO A 103 -6.35 10.41 0.26
N ALA A 104 -5.62 9.30 0.20
CA ALA A 104 -5.76 8.33 -0.88
C ALA A 104 -7.14 7.67 -0.88
N LYS A 105 -7.78 7.65 -2.05
CA LYS A 105 -9.11 7.08 -2.27
C LYS A 105 -9.09 6.07 -3.40
N HIS A 106 -10.06 5.18 -3.40
CA HIS A 106 -10.28 4.21 -4.46
C HIS A 106 -10.38 4.89 -5.82
N ALA A 107 -9.57 4.44 -6.78
CA ALA A 107 -9.54 4.95 -8.16
C ALA A 107 -9.75 3.82 -9.20
N GLY A 108 -10.00 2.61 -8.73
CA GLY A 108 -10.25 1.42 -9.53
C GLY A 108 -9.43 0.22 -9.08
N TRP A 109 -9.27 -0.71 -9.98
CA TRP A 109 -8.56 -1.96 -9.76
C TRP A 109 -7.40 -2.10 -10.73
N VAL A 110 -6.33 -2.76 -10.31
CA VAL A 110 -5.18 -3.10 -11.15
C VAL A 110 -4.99 -4.62 -11.19
N GLY A 111 -4.40 -5.11 -12.25
CA GLY A 111 -4.04 -6.51 -12.35
C GLY A 111 -2.57 -6.76 -12.00
N HIS A 112 -2.12 -8.02 -12.09
CA HIS A 112 -0.72 -8.42 -11.87
C HIS A 112 0.29 -7.67 -12.75
N GLU A 113 -0.17 -7.15 -13.88
CA GLU A 113 0.66 -6.35 -14.81
C GLU A 113 0.81 -4.88 -14.35
N GLY A 114 0.21 -4.48 -13.21
CA GLY A 114 0.17 -3.10 -12.76
C GLY A 114 -0.72 -2.16 -13.60
N LEU A 115 -1.46 -2.70 -14.56
CA LEU A 115 -2.35 -1.93 -15.43
C LEU A 115 -3.74 -1.84 -14.81
N LYS A 116 -4.37 -0.66 -14.93
CA LYS A 116 -5.77 -0.49 -14.56
C LYS A 116 -6.65 -1.42 -15.37
N LEU A 117 -7.50 -2.16 -14.66
CA LEU A 117 -8.42 -3.12 -15.26
C LEU A 117 -9.61 -2.42 -15.91
N ALA A 118 -10.05 -2.94 -17.05
CA ALA A 118 -11.29 -2.54 -17.69
C ALA A 118 -12.46 -3.31 -17.10
N ARG A 119 -13.53 -2.62 -16.74
CA ARG A 119 -14.77 -3.27 -16.29
C ARG A 119 -15.47 -3.89 -17.50
N ILE A 120 -15.78 -5.17 -17.42
CA ILE A 120 -16.50 -5.92 -18.49
C ILE A 120 -17.91 -6.30 -18.06
N SER A 121 -18.19 -6.33 -16.76
CA SER A 121 -19.54 -6.45 -16.18
C SER A 121 -19.57 -5.84 -14.78
N ASP A 122 -20.69 -5.93 -14.07
CA ASP A 122 -20.82 -5.40 -12.70
C ASP A 122 -19.86 -6.09 -11.70
N GLN A 123 -19.51 -7.34 -11.96
CA GLN A 123 -18.66 -8.15 -11.08
C GLN A 123 -17.38 -8.65 -11.76
N SER A 124 -17.04 -8.16 -12.97
CA SER A 124 -15.90 -8.68 -13.71
C SER A 124 -15.06 -7.57 -14.32
N PHE A 125 -13.75 -7.75 -14.23
CA PHE A 125 -12.74 -6.84 -14.75
C PHE A 125 -11.71 -7.61 -15.57
N GLN A 126 -11.15 -6.97 -16.59
CA GLN A 126 -10.18 -7.60 -17.48
C GLN A 126 -8.92 -6.74 -17.61
N CYS A 127 -7.77 -7.39 -17.56
CA CYS A 127 -6.50 -6.75 -17.89
C CYS A 127 -6.44 -6.47 -19.40
N PRO A 128 -6.18 -5.21 -19.82
CA PRO A 128 -6.15 -4.87 -21.24
C PRO A 128 -5.00 -5.56 -21.99
N LYS A 129 -3.91 -5.92 -21.30
CA LYS A 129 -2.73 -6.56 -21.88
C LYS A 129 -2.81 -8.08 -21.83
N SER A 130 -2.87 -8.66 -20.64
CA SER A 130 -2.83 -10.12 -20.46
C SER A 130 -4.16 -10.83 -20.71
N LYS A 131 -5.27 -10.08 -20.82
CA LYS A 131 -6.64 -10.57 -20.93
C LYS A 131 -7.11 -11.40 -19.72
N ARG A 132 -6.33 -11.47 -18.65
CA ARG A 132 -6.73 -12.11 -17.39
C ARG A 132 -8.00 -11.47 -16.86
N ILE A 133 -8.91 -12.30 -16.37
CA ILE A 133 -10.20 -11.87 -15.81
C ILE A 133 -10.13 -11.96 -14.29
N TYR A 134 -10.67 -10.96 -13.63
CA TYR A 134 -10.77 -10.81 -12.19
C TYR A 134 -12.24 -10.66 -11.82
N SER A 135 -12.66 -11.22 -10.69
CA SER A 135 -14.04 -11.16 -10.22
C SER A 135 -14.12 -10.32 -8.93
N LEU A 136 -15.12 -9.45 -8.88
CA LEU A 136 -15.45 -8.70 -7.67
C LEU A 136 -16.42 -9.53 -6.82
N ILE A 137 -15.98 -9.94 -5.63
CA ILE A 137 -16.74 -10.76 -4.69
C ILE A 137 -16.73 -10.04 -3.35
N ASP A 138 -17.91 -9.71 -2.83
CA ASP A 138 -18.11 -9.02 -1.55
C ASP A 138 -17.27 -7.72 -1.42
N GLY A 139 -17.13 -6.99 -2.51
CA GLY A 139 -16.37 -5.72 -2.55
C GLY A 139 -14.85 -5.88 -2.69
N GLU A 140 -14.34 -7.09 -2.78
CA GLU A 140 -12.92 -7.41 -2.98
C GLU A 140 -12.68 -8.03 -4.36
N LEU A 141 -11.61 -7.61 -5.02
CA LEU A 141 -11.22 -8.21 -6.29
C LEU A 141 -10.45 -9.50 -6.06
N LYS A 142 -10.83 -10.55 -6.78
CA LYS A 142 -10.20 -11.87 -6.72
C LYS A 142 -9.76 -12.33 -8.11
N TYR A 143 -8.62 -13.02 -8.16
CA TYR A 143 -8.14 -13.68 -9.35
C TYR A 143 -8.30 -15.20 -9.18
N GLY A 144 -9.14 -15.83 -10.01
CA GLY A 144 -9.43 -17.27 -9.95
C GLY A 144 -8.55 -18.15 -10.84
N GLY A 145 -7.49 -17.61 -11.45
CA GLY A 145 -6.55 -18.38 -12.25
C GLY A 145 -5.57 -19.17 -11.38
N ALA A 146 -5.20 -20.37 -11.82
CA ALA A 146 -4.09 -21.10 -11.21
C ALA A 146 -2.79 -20.31 -11.34
N ASN A 147 -2.00 -20.26 -10.27
CA ASN A 147 -0.64 -19.73 -10.27
C ASN A 147 0.26 -20.55 -11.17
#